data_d0710286da6fc2166b07be7d9284913d
#
_entry.id   d0710286da6fc2166b07be7d9284913d
#
_cell.length_a   1.000
_cell.length_b   1.000
_cell.length_c   1.000
_cell.angle_alpha   90.00
_cell.angle_beta   90.00
_cell.angle_gamma   90.00
#
_symmetry.space_group_name_H-M   'P 1'
#
loop_
_entity.id
_entity.type
_entity.pdbx_description
1 polymer ?
#
loop_
_entity_poly.entity_id
_entity_poly.type
_entity_poly.pdbx_seq_one_letter_code
_entity_poly.pdbx_strand_id
1 'polypeptide(L)'
;MREKASMAEFRELYNRQITRVYKLALVLLGSVADAEDVAQTVFLKVWEKNPKFKDADHETAWLLTTTRNQCRDLQKSAYRKKRASLEDAPEKAV
;
A
#
# COMPACT_ATOMS: atom_id res chain seq x y z
N MET A 1 24.90 11.39 7.84
CA MET A 1 23.75 11.89 7.10
C MET A 1 23.14 10.78 6.25
N ARG A 2 21.86 10.66 6.31
CA ARG A 2 21.18 9.61 5.60
C ARG A 2 20.97 10.00 4.15
N GLU A 3 21.36 9.11 3.25
CA GLU A 3 21.17 9.35 1.84
C GLU A 3 19.76 8.94 1.41
N LYS A 4 19.15 9.76 0.60
CA LYS A 4 17.89 9.40 -0.02
C LYS A 4 18.15 8.95 -1.45
N ALA A 5 17.25 8.13 -1.97
CA ALA A 5 17.30 7.76 -3.37
C ALA A 5 17.23 9.04 -4.20
N SER A 6 17.93 9.06 -5.33
CA SER A 6 17.76 10.16 -6.25
C SER A 6 16.37 10.06 -6.86
N MET A 7 15.86 11.20 -7.33
CA MET A 7 14.56 11.22 -7.99
C MET A 7 14.56 10.32 -9.22
N ALA A 8 15.67 10.26 -9.94
CA ALA A 8 15.77 9.41 -11.12
C ALA A 8 15.66 7.94 -10.76
N GLU A 9 16.36 7.52 -9.70
CA GLU A 9 16.30 6.15 -9.25
C GLU A 9 14.92 5.77 -8.76
N PHE A 10 14.30 6.66 -8.02
CA PHE A 10 12.94 6.42 -7.53
C PHE A 10 11.96 6.28 -8.69
N ARG A 11 12.08 7.14 -9.69
CA ARG A 11 11.19 7.10 -10.85
C ARG A 11 11.34 5.80 -11.62
N GLU A 12 12.57 5.33 -11.76
CA GLU A 12 12.80 4.06 -12.44
C GLU A 12 12.16 2.90 -11.68
N LEU A 13 12.34 2.88 -10.38
CA LEU A 13 11.73 1.84 -9.54
C LEU A 13 10.21 1.92 -9.64
N TYR A 14 9.67 3.11 -9.53
CA TYR A 14 8.24 3.33 -9.65
C TYR A 14 7.71 2.78 -10.98
N ASN A 15 8.37 3.15 -12.08
CA ASN A 15 7.90 2.75 -13.40
C ASN A 15 7.92 1.24 -13.58
N ARG A 16 8.91 0.55 -13.04
CA ARG A 16 8.97 -0.90 -13.24
C ARG A 16 8.09 -1.67 -12.27
N GLN A 17 7.65 -1.07 -11.17
CA GLN A 17 6.92 -1.79 -10.13
C GLN A 17 5.46 -1.35 -9.95
N ILE A 18 5.08 -0.20 -10.49
CA ILE A 18 3.75 0.35 -10.22
C ILE A 18 2.62 -0.60 -10.66
N THR A 19 2.75 -1.20 -11.82
CA THR A 19 1.71 -2.09 -12.33
C THR A 19 1.51 -3.28 -11.40
N ARG A 20 2.61 -3.84 -10.92
CA ARG A 20 2.58 -5.01 -10.04
C ARG A 20 1.94 -4.68 -8.71
N VAL A 21 2.34 -3.55 -8.13
CA VAL A 21 1.79 -3.10 -6.85
C VAL A 21 0.31 -2.78 -6.98
N TYR A 22 -0.06 -2.04 -8.02
CA TYR A 22 -1.44 -1.65 -8.25
C TYR A 22 -2.33 -2.87 -8.47
N LYS A 23 -1.90 -3.80 -9.29
CA LYS A 23 -2.69 -5.00 -9.59
C LYS A 23 -2.94 -5.84 -8.34
N LEU A 24 -1.91 -6.01 -7.51
CA LEU A 24 -2.09 -6.75 -6.26
C LEU A 24 -3.09 -6.05 -5.36
N ALA A 25 -2.94 -4.75 -5.19
CA ALA A 25 -3.87 -3.98 -4.36
C ALA A 25 -5.29 -4.08 -4.91
N LEU A 26 -5.45 -3.98 -6.22
CA LEU A 26 -6.77 -4.06 -6.84
C LEU A 26 -7.42 -5.42 -6.61
N VAL A 27 -6.65 -6.49 -6.75
CA VAL A 27 -7.15 -7.84 -6.51
C VAL A 27 -7.60 -8.00 -5.05
N LEU A 28 -6.83 -7.47 -4.12
CA LEU A 28 -7.11 -7.64 -2.70
C LEU A 28 -8.25 -6.74 -2.21
N LEU A 29 -8.40 -5.55 -2.79
CA LEU A 29 -9.36 -4.56 -2.29
C LEU A 29 -10.62 -4.46 -3.14
N GLY A 30 -10.53 -4.78 -4.42
CA GLY A 30 -11.67 -4.70 -5.32
C GLY A 30 -12.16 -3.29 -5.60
N SER A 31 -11.33 -2.28 -5.35
CA SER A 31 -11.68 -0.88 -5.52
C SER A 31 -10.52 -0.13 -6.14
N VAL A 32 -10.78 0.55 -7.25
CA VAL A 32 -9.76 1.34 -7.93
C VAL A 32 -9.23 2.44 -7.03
N ALA A 33 -10.14 3.16 -6.37
CA ALA A 33 -9.76 4.26 -5.49
C ALA A 33 -8.87 3.78 -4.35
N ASP A 34 -9.26 2.67 -3.72
CA ASP A 34 -8.47 2.13 -2.61
C ASP A 34 -7.12 1.59 -3.09
N ALA A 35 -7.10 0.97 -4.28
CA ALA A 35 -5.85 0.45 -4.82
C ALA A 35 -4.88 1.59 -5.12
N GLU A 36 -5.38 2.71 -5.63
CA GLU A 36 -4.56 3.88 -5.87
C GLU A 36 -3.99 4.44 -4.58
N ASP A 37 -4.82 4.52 -3.55
CA ASP A 37 -4.38 5.00 -2.24
C ASP A 37 -3.28 4.12 -1.66
N VAL A 38 -3.46 2.81 -1.75
CA VAL A 38 -2.45 1.87 -1.26
C VAL A 38 -1.16 2.00 -2.04
N ALA A 39 -1.26 2.08 -3.37
CA ALA A 39 -0.06 2.23 -4.20
C ALA A 39 0.72 3.49 -3.82
N GLN A 40 0.02 4.61 -3.64
CA GLN A 40 0.67 5.84 -3.20
C GLN A 40 1.39 5.65 -1.88
N THR A 41 0.72 5.03 -0.92
CA THR A 41 1.31 4.81 0.40
C THR A 41 2.56 3.93 0.32
N VAL A 42 2.49 2.88 -0.50
CA VAL A 42 3.63 1.97 -0.66
C VAL A 42 4.84 2.71 -1.23
N PHE A 43 4.63 3.50 -2.28
CA PHE A 43 5.76 4.22 -2.89
C PHE A 43 6.25 5.37 -2.03
N LEU A 44 5.36 5.97 -1.23
CA LEU A 44 5.80 6.95 -0.26
C LEU A 44 6.74 6.31 0.76
N LYS A 45 6.44 5.11 1.20
CA LYS A 45 7.32 4.37 2.12
C LYS A 45 8.66 4.06 1.48
N VAL A 46 8.67 3.73 0.18
CA VAL A 46 9.92 3.52 -0.54
C VAL A 46 10.76 4.80 -0.51
N TRP A 47 10.12 5.92 -0.79
CA TRP A 47 10.83 7.20 -0.82
C TRP A 47 11.40 7.55 0.55
N GLU A 48 10.57 7.42 1.59
CA GLU A 48 10.97 7.82 2.94
C GLU A 48 12.01 6.91 3.55
N LYS A 49 11.84 5.60 3.38
CA LYS A 49 12.73 4.63 4.02
C LYS A 49 13.97 4.33 3.19
N ASN A 50 13.89 4.56 1.90
CA ASN A 50 14.98 4.30 0.97
C ASN A 50 15.62 2.94 1.22
N PRO A 51 14.85 1.85 1.16
CA PRO A 51 15.38 0.52 1.45
C PRO A 51 16.43 0.12 0.42
N LYS A 52 17.39 -0.66 0.87
CA LYS A 52 18.44 -1.18 -0.02
C LYS A 52 18.10 -2.62 -0.37
N PHE A 53 18.04 -2.91 -1.65
CA PHE A 53 17.66 -4.23 -2.12
C PHE A 53 18.89 -4.97 -2.62
N LYS A 54 18.95 -6.26 -2.33
CA LYS A 54 20.05 -7.11 -2.79
C LYS A 54 20.00 -7.33 -4.29
N ASP A 55 18.79 -7.50 -4.80
CA ASP A 55 18.57 -7.78 -6.21
C ASP A 55 17.11 -7.47 -6.56
N ALA A 56 16.73 -7.74 -7.80
CA ALA A 56 15.39 -7.45 -8.28
C ALA A 56 14.33 -8.26 -7.55
N ASP A 57 14.65 -9.49 -7.20
CA ASP A 57 13.69 -10.34 -6.50
C ASP A 57 13.41 -9.83 -5.10
N HIS A 58 14.44 -9.37 -4.41
CA HIS A 58 14.30 -8.77 -3.09
C HIS A 58 13.44 -7.51 -3.15
N GLU A 59 13.70 -6.69 -4.17
CA GLU A 59 12.90 -5.47 -4.38
C GLU A 59 11.43 -5.80 -4.56
N THR A 60 11.14 -6.73 -5.45
CA THR A 60 9.76 -7.12 -5.74
C THR A 60 9.09 -7.71 -4.50
N ALA A 61 9.77 -8.59 -3.79
CA ALA A 61 9.22 -9.21 -2.58
C ALA A 61 8.89 -8.16 -1.53
N TRP A 62 9.79 -7.19 -1.33
CA TRP A 62 9.58 -6.13 -0.36
C TRP A 62 8.33 -5.31 -0.71
N LEU A 63 8.22 -4.96 -1.98
CA LEU A 63 7.09 -4.15 -2.43
C LEU A 63 5.76 -4.89 -2.32
N LEU A 64 5.75 -6.16 -2.71
CA LEU A 64 4.51 -6.93 -2.64
C LEU A 64 4.09 -7.21 -1.20
N THR A 65 5.06 -7.48 -0.33
CA THR A 65 4.76 -7.67 1.09
C THR A 65 4.23 -6.39 1.70
N THR A 66 4.86 -5.26 1.39
CA THR A 66 4.41 -3.96 1.89
C THR A 66 3.01 -3.64 1.39
N THR A 67 2.75 -3.95 0.11
CA THR A 67 1.42 -3.74 -0.48
C THR A 67 0.37 -4.57 0.24
N ARG A 68 0.66 -5.84 0.45
CA ARG A 68 -0.29 -6.73 1.14
C ARG A 68 -0.57 -6.24 2.55
N ASN A 69 0.47 -5.84 3.27
CA ASN A 69 0.31 -5.34 4.63
C ASN A 69 -0.53 -4.06 4.64
N GLN A 70 -0.29 -3.19 3.69
CA GLN A 70 -1.04 -1.94 3.60
C GLN A 70 -2.51 -2.21 3.28
N CYS A 71 -2.79 -3.15 2.41
CA CYS A 71 -4.18 -3.55 2.11
C CYS A 71 -4.87 -4.10 3.34
N ARG A 72 -4.16 -4.93 4.09
CA ARG A 72 -4.71 -5.50 5.31
C ARG A 72 -5.03 -4.41 6.32
N ASP A 73 -4.14 -3.44 6.48
CA ASP A 73 -4.35 -2.34 7.40
C ASP A 73 -5.57 -1.51 7.00
N LEU A 74 -5.71 -1.26 5.71
CA LEU A 74 -6.86 -0.52 5.21
C LEU A 74 -8.16 -1.27 5.48
N GLN A 75 -8.17 -2.58 5.25
CA GLN A 75 -9.35 -3.40 5.48
C GLN A 75 -9.72 -3.45 6.96
N LYS A 76 -8.73 -3.55 7.83
CA LYS A 76 -8.98 -3.53 9.27
C LYS A 76 -9.55 -2.20 9.72
N SER A 77 -9.02 -1.13 9.18
CA SER A 77 -9.50 0.21 9.52
C SER A 77 -10.94 0.40 9.07
N ALA A 78 -11.27 -0.03 7.87
CA ALA A 78 -12.63 0.05 7.36
C ALA A 78 -13.59 -0.78 8.18
N TYR A 79 -13.17 -1.97 8.59
CA TYR A 79 -13.99 -2.86 9.41
C TYR A 79 -14.29 -2.23 10.78
N ARG A 80 -13.28 -1.66 11.42
CA ARG A 80 -13.47 -1.00 12.71
C ARG A 80 -14.42 0.18 12.61
N LYS A 81 -14.27 0.95 11.56
CA LYS A 81 -15.13 2.11 11.34
C LYS A 81 -16.57 1.71 11.17
N LYS A 82 -16.79 0.68 10.36
CA LYS A 82 -18.13 0.18 10.10
C LYS A 82 -18.74 -0.37 11.38
N ARG A 83 -17.96 -1.08 12.16
CA ARG A 83 -18.44 -1.67 13.40
C ARG A 83 -18.81 -0.61 14.41
N ALA A 84 -17.97 0.41 14.57
CA ALA A 84 -18.24 1.50 15.49
C ALA A 84 -19.53 2.21 15.10
N SER A 85 -19.72 2.41 13.81
CA SER A 85 -20.92 3.07 13.31
C SER A 85 -22.18 2.28 13.64
N LEU A 86 -22.12 0.98 13.52
CA LEU A 86 -23.25 0.11 13.85
C LEU A 86 -23.56 0.13 15.33
N GLU A 87 -22.52 0.18 16.16
CA GLU A 87 -22.71 0.23 17.61
C GLU A 87 -23.28 1.56 18.06
N ASP A 88 -22.90 2.63 17.38
CA ASP A 88 -23.35 3.98 17.72
C ASP A 88 -24.78 4.24 17.27
N ALA A 89 -25.31 3.44 16.36
CA ALA A 89 -26.64 3.63 15.83
C ALA A 89 -27.40 2.32 15.85
N PRO A 90 -27.74 1.82 17.04
CA PRO A 90 -28.36 0.50 17.18
C PRO A 90 -29.70 0.39 16.47
N GLU A 91 -30.41 1.45 16.33
CA GLU A 91 -31.70 1.42 15.63
C GLU A 91 -31.54 1.03 14.16
N LYS A 92 -30.36 1.22 13.62
CA LYS A 92 -30.11 0.83 12.24
C LYS A 92 -29.81 -0.64 12.07
N ALA A 93 -29.53 -1.30 13.16
CA ALA A 93 -29.23 -2.70 13.12
C ALA A 93 -30.46 -3.57 12.93
N VAL A 94 -31.57 -2.96 13.00
CA VAL A 94 -32.84 -3.68 12.86
C VAL A 94 -33.06 -4.13 11.45
#